data_2c7a61eb092d44c24f2802ccf2a4c03e
#
_entry.id   2c7a61eb092d44c24f2802ccf2a4c03e
#
_cell.length_a   1.000
_cell.length_b   1.000
_cell.length_c   1.000
_cell.angle_alpha   90.00
_cell.angle_beta   90.00
_cell.angle_gamma   90.00
#
_symmetry.space_group_name_H-M   'P 1'
#
loop_
_entity.id
_entity.type
_entity.pdbx_description
1 polymer ?
#
loop_
_entity_poly.entity_id
_entity_poly.type
_entity_poly.pdbx_seq_one_letter_code
_entity_poly.pdbx_strand_id
1 'polypeptide(L)'
;MELNERSRRPLVSSYTAGKILLFSLAVFLSACLQSSFFSAFAIFSVLPDLVLLCVIGIAVYDGEKSGAVAGVFGGVVLEAFGAGGDIMMFPLFYMLCGFFFGVAAHLLFNKNFVSWLLYCVIGAAFRAMLSVVHAVLVESDVNILLIFTEIVIPEYFITVLLSPLMYLLVRAVVRPFHKKIEME
;
A
#
# COMPACT_ATOMS: atom_id res chain seq x y z
N MET A 1 -38.02 17.32 -16.79
CA MET A 1 -36.61 16.92 -16.98
C MET A 1 -35.91 16.51 -15.68
N GLU A 2 -36.53 16.65 -14.53
CA GLU A 2 -35.94 16.32 -13.20
C GLU A 2 -36.12 14.88 -12.71
N LEU A 3 -36.97 14.06 -13.34
CA LEU A 3 -37.24 12.68 -12.89
C LEU A 3 -36.15 11.67 -13.24
N ASN A 4 -35.21 12.02 -14.10
CA ASN A 4 -34.15 11.09 -14.56
C ASN A 4 -32.88 11.13 -13.69
N GLU A 5 -32.67 12.17 -12.90
CA GLU A 5 -31.49 12.27 -12.02
C GLU A 5 -31.61 11.46 -10.72
N ARG A 6 -32.84 11.30 -10.19
CA ARG A 6 -33.07 10.53 -8.96
C ARG A 6 -32.85 9.03 -9.11
N SER A 7 -33.02 8.50 -10.31
CA SER A 7 -32.86 7.05 -10.60
C SER A 7 -31.39 6.62 -10.71
N ARG A 8 -30.47 7.56 -11.02
CA ARG A 8 -29.04 7.24 -11.20
C ARG A 8 -28.20 7.28 -9.92
N ARG A 9 -28.66 8.01 -8.90
CA ARG A 9 -27.91 8.20 -7.66
C ARG A 9 -27.68 6.94 -6.81
N PRO A 10 -28.63 6.00 -6.64
CA PRO A 10 -28.41 4.81 -5.82
C PRO A 10 -27.42 3.81 -6.43
N LEU A 11 -27.36 3.69 -7.74
CA LEU A 11 -26.46 2.73 -8.41
C LEU A 11 -24.99 3.17 -8.32
N VAL A 12 -24.70 4.46 -8.50
CA VAL A 12 -23.35 5.01 -8.37
C VAL A 12 -22.87 4.93 -6.93
N SER A 13 -23.74 5.21 -5.95
CA SER A 13 -23.41 5.08 -4.52
C SER A 13 -23.09 3.64 -4.12
N SER A 14 -23.87 2.67 -4.59
CA SER A 14 -23.64 1.24 -4.31
C SER A 14 -22.34 0.70 -4.93
N TYR A 15 -22.01 1.13 -6.15
CA TYR A 15 -20.78 0.79 -6.84
C TYR A 15 -19.55 1.35 -6.10
N THR A 16 -19.59 2.60 -5.70
CA THR A 16 -18.53 3.26 -4.96
C THR A 16 -18.32 2.63 -3.59
N ALA A 17 -19.42 2.30 -2.88
CA ALA A 17 -19.35 1.61 -1.60
C ALA A 17 -18.72 0.21 -1.71
N GLY A 18 -19.11 -0.58 -2.71
CA GLY A 18 -18.54 -1.90 -2.97
C GLY A 18 -17.03 -1.86 -3.28
N LYS A 19 -16.60 -0.85 -4.03
CA LYS A 19 -15.20 -0.61 -4.36
C LYS A 19 -14.37 -0.27 -3.12
N ILE A 20 -14.85 0.68 -2.30
CA ILE A 20 -14.20 1.07 -1.05
C ILE A 20 -14.08 -0.13 -0.12
N LEU A 21 -15.15 -0.89 0.05
CA LEU A 21 -15.16 -2.09 0.90
C LEU A 21 -14.14 -3.13 0.43
N LEU A 22 -14.04 -3.38 -0.88
CA LEU A 22 -13.09 -4.35 -1.42
C LEU A 22 -11.64 -3.88 -1.25
N PHE A 23 -11.36 -2.59 -1.46
CA PHE A 23 -10.02 -2.04 -1.26
C PHE A 23 -9.63 -2.06 0.22
N SER A 24 -10.55 -1.70 1.12
CA SER A 24 -10.32 -1.80 2.57
C SER A 24 -10.06 -3.24 2.99
N LEU A 25 -10.82 -4.20 2.44
CA LEU A 25 -10.61 -5.62 2.71
C LEU A 25 -9.25 -6.11 2.21
N ALA A 26 -8.84 -5.71 1.01
CA ALA A 26 -7.53 -6.08 0.45
C ALA A 26 -6.37 -5.54 1.30
N VAL A 27 -6.45 -4.27 1.72
CA VAL A 27 -5.46 -3.65 2.60
C VAL A 27 -5.43 -4.32 3.97
N PHE A 28 -6.60 -4.60 4.55
CA PHE A 28 -6.72 -5.28 5.85
C PHE A 28 -6.14 -6.70 5.80
N LEU A 29 -6.45 -7.48 4.76
CA LEU A 29 -5.87 -8.81 4.56
C LEU A 29 -4.35 -8.76 4.38
N SER A 30 -3.83 -7.76 3.65
CA SER A 30 -2.38 -7.54 3.51
C SER A 30 -1.73 -7.24 4.85
N ALA A 31 -2.36 -6.42 5.70
CA ALA A 31 -1.87 -6.11 7.04
C ALA A 31 -1.91 -7.35 7.96
N CYS A 32 -2.99 -8.15 7.92
CA CYS A 32 -3.08 -9.40 8.66
C CYS A 32 -2.01 -10.41 8.24
N LEU A 33 -1.81 -10.57 6.93
CA LEU A 33 -0.76 -11.45 6.40
C LEU A 33 0.63 -11.00 6.83
N GLN A 34 0.90 -9.70 6.74
CA GLN A 34 2.16 -9.11 7.18
C GLN A 34 2.39 -9.34 8.69
N SER A 35 1.42 -9.02 9.54
CA SER A 35 1.59 -9.06 10.98
C SER A 35 1.53 -10.47 11.57
N SER A 36 0.74 -11.39 11.02
CA SER A 36 0.52 -12.73 11.58
C SER A 36 1.34 -13.80 10.88
N PHE A 37 1.22 -13.89 9.56
CA PHE A 37 1.83 -15.00 8.82
C PHE A 37 3.35 -14.85 8.70
N PHE A 38 3.80 -13.66 8.30
CA PHE A 38 5.23 -13.43 8.12
C PHE A 38 5.98 -13.27 9.45
N SER A 39 5.33 -12.85 10.53
CA SER A 39 5.95 -12.83 11.86
C SER A 39 6.20 -14.25 12.40
N ALA A 40 5.32 -15.21 12.08
CA ALA A 40 5.49 -16.61 12.47
C ALA A 40 6.61 -17.32 11.68
N PHE A 41 6.86 -16.89 10.44
CA PHE A 41 7.89 -17.43 9.55
C PHE A 41 9.04 -16.44 9.33
N ALA A 42 9.36 -15.58 10.32
CA ALA A 42 10.35 -14.53 10.19
C ALA A 42 11.67 -15.05 9.56
N ILE A 43 11.73 -14.99 8.23
CA ILE A 43 12.93 -15.28 7.48
C ILE A 43 13.85 -14.08 7.66
N PHE A 44 14.99 -14.29 8.29
CA PHE A 44 15.95 -13.23 8.66
C PHE A 44 15.44 -12.21 9.69
N SER A 45 14.43 -12.53 10.50
CA SER A 45 13.83 -11.61 11.49
C SER A 45 13.25 -10.32 10.93
N VAL A 46 12.89 -10.31 9.64
CA VAL A 46 12.40 -9.13 8.93
C VAL A 46 11.07 -9.42 8.25
N LEU A 47 10.17 -8.42 8.28
CA LEU A 47 8.83 -8.50 7.73
C LEU A 47 8.74 -7.75 6.39
N PRO A 48 8.22 -8.38 5.31
CA PRO A 48 7.95 -7.68 4.05
C PRO A 48 6.80 -6.69 4.22
N ASP A 49 6.88 -5.54 3.56
CA ASP A 49 5.81 -4.53 3.61
C ASP A 49 4.74 -4.78 2.53
N LEU A 50 3.81 -5.69 2.83
CA LEU A 50 2.70 -6.02 1.92
C LEU A 50 1.67 -4.90 1.82
N VAL A 51 1.48 -4.13 2.89
CA VAL A 51 0.56 -2.99 2.90
C VAL A 51 1.02 -1.91 1.94
N LEU A 52 2.32 -1.61 1.93
CA LEU A 52 2.91 -0.67 0.96
C LEU A 52 2.62 -1.10 -0.47
N LEU A 53 2.88 -2.37 -0.80
CA LEU A 53 2.65 -2.92 -2.14
C LEU A 53 1.16 -2.84 -2.54
N CYS A 54 0.26 -3.13 -1.61
CA CYS A 54 -1.19 -3.03 -1.84
C CYS A 54 -1.62 -1.58 -2.09
N VAL A 55 -1.15 -0.63 -1.28
CA VAL A 55 -1.43 0.81 -1.40
C VAL A 55 -0.93 1.36 -2.72
N ILE A 56 0.32 1.04 -3.11
CA ILE A 56 0.88 1.43 -4.41
C ILE A 56 0.01 0.86 -5.53
N GLY A 57 -0.45 -0.38 -5.40
CA GLY A 57 -1.31 -1.00 -6.39
C GLY A 57 -2.64 -0.28 -6.59
N ILE A 58 -3.32 0.00 -5.51
CA ILE A 58 -4.58 0.75 -5.55
C ILE A 58 -4.34 2.14 -6.16
N ALA A 59 -3.25 2.82 -5.76
CA ALA A 59 -2.89 4.13 -6.26
C ALA A 59 -2.64 4.14 -7.78
N VAL A 60 -1.90 3.17 -8.29
CA VAL A 60 -1.55 3.07 -9.73
C VAL A 60 -2.79 2.76 -10.59
N TYR A 61 -3.68 1.89 -10.11
CA TYR A 61 -4.85 1.50 -10.89
C TYR A 61 -6.03 2.44 -10.74
N ASP A 62 -6.24 2.98 -9.55
CA ASP A 62 -7.46 3.74 -9.19
C ASP A 62 -7.22 5.23 -8.94
N GLY A 63 -5.97 5.66 -8.89
CA GLY A 63 -5.56 7.05 -8.77
C GLY A 63 -5.20 7.48 -7.34
N GLU A 64 -4.73 8.74 -7.25
CA GLU A 64 -4.12 9.32 -6.06
C GLU A 64 -5.07 9.37 -4.84
N LYS A 65 -6.36 9.66 -5.05
CA LYS A 65 -7.34 9.78 -3.96
C LYS A 65 -7.59 8.43 -3.29
N SER A 66 -7.80 7.40 -4.10
CA SER A 66 -8.03 6.04 -3.61
C SER A 66 -6.78 5.46 -2.96
N GLY A 67 -5.59 5.73 -3.53
CA GLY A 67 -4.31 5.36 -2.95
C GLY A 67 -4.05 6.02 -1.60
N ALA A 68 -4.31 7.34 -1.48
CA ALA A 68 -4.15 8.05 -0.23
C ALA A 68 -5.09 7.52 0.88
N VAL A 69 -6.36 7.31 0.57
CA VAL A 69 -7.34 6.76 1.53
C VAL A 69 -6.95 5.33 1.95
N ALA A 70 -6.56 4.48 1.00
CA ALA A 70 -6.07 3.14 1.28
C ALA A 70 -4.81 3.16 2.14
N GLY A 71 -3.92 4.14 1.92
CA GLY A 71 -2.70 4.36 2.69
C GLY A 71 -2.99 4.74 4.14
N VAL A 72 -3.87 5.71 4.38
CA VAL A 72 -4.32 6.07 5.74
C VAL A 72 -4.88 4.85 6.46
N PHE A 73 -5.81 4.14 5.81
CA PHE A 73 -6.43 2.97 6.41
C PHE A 73 -5.41 1.87 6.73
N GLY A 74 -4.51 1.55 5.78
CA GLY A 74 -3.45 0.56 5.98
C GLY A 74 -2.49 0.92 7.10
N GLY A 75 -2.08 2.20 7.17
CA GLY A 75 -1.23 2.71 8.24
C GLY A 75 -1.90 2.62 9.61
N VAL A 76 -3.17 3.00 9.73
CA VAL A 76 -3.94 2.88 10.99
C VAL A 76 -4.06 1.43 11.42
N VAL A 77 -4.32 0.50 10.50
CA VAL A 77 -4.41 -0.94 10.80
C VAL A 77 -3.05 -1.47 11.30
N LEU A 78 -1.94 -1.09 10.67
CA LEU A 78 -0.61 -1.50 11.12
C LEU A 78 -0.25 -0.93 12.50
N GLU A 79 -0.60 0.32 12.78
CA GLU A 79 -0.45 0.91 14.11
C GLU A 79 -1.26 0.13 15.16
N ALA A 80 -2.51 -0.24 14.84
CA ALA A 80 -3.36 -1.04 15.70
C ALA A 80 -2.78 -2.44 15.99
N PHE A 81 -1.97 -2.99 15.08
CA PHE A 81 -1.22 -4.24 15.30
C PHE A 81 0.12 -4.04 16.04
N GLY A 82 0.43 -2.82 16.47
CA GLY A 82 1.64 -2.50 17.22
C GLY A 82 2.91 -2.40 16.38
N ALA A 83 2.77 -2.28 15.05
CA ALA A 83 3.92 -2.18 14.15
C ALA A 83 4.63 -0.82 14.20
N GLY A 84 3.94 0.25 14.65
CA GLY A 84 4.43 1.63 14.64
C GLY A 84 5.14 2.12 15.88
N GLY A 85 5.09 1.37 16.98
CA GLY A 85 5.61 1.84 18.26
C GLY A 85 4.84 3.07 18.79
N ASP A 86 5.55 3.99 19.46
CA ASP A 86 4.93 5.14 20.14
C ASP A 86 4.64 6.34 19.20
N ILE A 87 5.10 6.31 17.96
CA ILE A 87 4.98 7.42 17.01
C ILE A 87 4.07 7.01 15.86
N MET A 88 2.91 7.66 15.71
CA MET A 88 1.94 7.43 14.63
C MET A 88 2.45 7.93 13.27
N MET A 89 3.53 7.33 12.75
CA MET A 89 4.14 7.74 11.48
C MET A 89 3.57 6.97 10.27
N PHE A 90 3.08 5.75 10.45
CA PHE A 90 2.65 4.89 9.35
C PHE A 90 1.45 5.42 8.57
N PRO A 91 0.37 5.93 9.18
CA PRO A 91 -0.75 6.46 8.42
C PRO A 91 -0.35 7.62 7.50
N LEU A 92 0.50 8.52 8.00
CA LEU A 92 1.00 9.64 7.22
C LEU A 92 1.91 9.17 6.07
N PHE A 93 2.82 8.25 6.37
CA PHE A 93 3.75 7.70 5.37
C PHE A 93 3.02 6.99 4.24
N TYR A 94 2.12 6.05 4.56
CA TYR A 94 1.37 5.30 3.54
C TYR A 94 0.39 6.20 2.77
N MET A 95 -0.19 7.21 3.41
CA MET A 95 -1.00 8.22 2.73
C MET A 95 -0.19 8.97 1.67
N LEU A 96 0.99 9.46 2.04
CA LEU A 96 1.89 10.16 1.12
C LEU A 96 2.34 9.24 -0.02
N CYS A 97 2.73 8.01 0.28
CA CYS A 97 3.08 7.02 -0.75
C CYS A 97 1.91 6.79 -1.71
N GLY A 98 0.69 6.54 -1.20
CA GLY A 98 -0.50 6.34 -2.02
C GLY A 98 -0.81 7.54 -2.91
N PHE A 99 -0.69 8.74 -2.38
CA PHE A 99 -0.89 9.97 -3.14
C PHE A 99 0.18 10.17 -4.23
N PHE A 100 1.46 10.15 -3.86
CA PHE A 100 2.55 10.42 -4.81
C PHE A 100 2.65 9.38 -5.91
N PHE A 101 2.52 8.10 -5.60
CA PHE A 101 2.55 7.05 -6.62
C PHE A 101 1.30 7.06 -7.51
N GLY A 102 0.14 7.49 -6.98
CA GLY A 102 -1.05 7.72 -7.78
C GLY A 102 -0.86 8.86 -8.79
N VAL A 103 -0.33 10.00 -8.36
CA VAL A 103 0.02 11.13 -9.24
C VAL A 103 1.09 10.72 -10.26
N ALA A 104 2.15 10.04 -9.82
CA ALA A 104 3.23 9.58 -10.69
C ALA A 104 2.71 8.62 -11.77
N ALA A 105 1.78 7.73 -11.44
CA ALA A 105 1.17 6.81 -12.39
C ALA A 105 0.34 7.53 -13.47
N HIS A 106 -0.28 8.67 -13.12
CA HIS A 106 -1.02 9.49 -14.08
C HIS A 106 -0.11 10.33 -14.98
N LEU A 107 1.02 10.84 -14.44
CA LEU A 107 1.87 11.81 -15.15
C LEU A 107 3.00 11.17 -15.95
N LEU A 108 3.58 10.07 -15.45
CA LEU A 108 4.88 9.61 -15.93
C LEU A 108 4.86 8.31 -16.72
N PHE A 109 3.95 7.37 -16.39
CA PHE A 109 4.07 6.01 -16.94
C PHE A 109 2.73 5.34 -17.23
N ASN A 110 2.71 4.53 -18.28
CA ASN A 110 1.62 3.60 -18.57
C ASN A 110 1.50 2.54 -17.46
N LYS A 111 0.30 2.00 -17.25
CA LYS A 111 -0.03 0.98 -16.23
C LYS A 111 0.56 -0.41 -16.59
N ASN A 112 1.89 -0.47 -16.80
CA ASN A 112 2.63 -1.67 -17.17
C ASN A 112 3.27 -2.33 -15.94
N PHE A 113 3.61 -3.61 -16.06
CA PHE A 113 4.31 -4.34 -15.00
C PHE A 113 5.67 -3.72 -14.62
N VAL A 114 6.40 -3.19 -15.60
CA VAL A 114 7.71 -2.54 -15.36
C VAL A 114 7.55 -1.25 -14.54
N SER A 115 6.54 -0.45 -14.85
CA SER A 115 6.22 0.76 -14.07
C SER A 115 5.79 0.42 -12.65
N TRP A 116 4.98 -0.63 -12.49
CA TRP A 116 4.64 -1.18 -11.18
C TRP A 116 5.87 -1.55 -10.37
N LEU A 117 6.78 -2.33 -10.94
CA LEU A 117 8.01 -2.76 -10.27
C LEU A 117 8.86 -1.55 -9.84
N LEU A 118 8.98 -0.56 -10.72
CA LEU A 118 9.71 0.67 -10.42
C LEU A 118 9.11 1.42 -9.21
N TYR A 119 7.79 1.55 -9.16
CA TYR A 119 7.11 2.17 -8.02
C TYR A 119 7.31 1.38 -6.72
N CYS A 120 7.29 0.04 -6.78
CA CYS A 120 7.56 -0.80 -5.63
C CYS A 120 9.00 -0.67 -5.14
N VAL A 121 9.98 -0.62 -6.04
CA VAL A 121 11.40 -0.40 -5.72
C VAL A 121 11.59 0.96 -5.04
N ILE A 122 11.02 2.03 -5.58
CA ILE A 122 11.10 3.38 -5.01
C ILE A 122 10.36 3.43 -3.66
N GLY A 123 9.16 2.86 -3.58
CA GLY A 123 8.36 2.83 -2.35
C GLY A 123 9.06 2.07 -1.22
N ALA A 124 9.65 0.91 -1.53
CA ALA A 124 10.44 0.14 -0.58
C ALA A 124 11.70 0.91 -0.11
N ALA A 125 12.34 1.68 -1.00
CA ALA A 125 13.46 2.54 -0.62
C ALA A 125 13.04 3.66 0.36
N PHE A 126 11.89 4.31 0.12
CA PHE A 126 11.32 5.27 1.06
C PHE A 126 10.96 4.64 2.39
N ARG A 127 10.41 3.43 2.38
CA ARG A 127 10.12 2.68 3.60
C ARG A 127 11.39 2.35 4.39
N ALA A 128 12.42 1.91 3.70
CA ALA A 128 13.73 1.65 4.27
C ALA A 128 14.33 2.91 4.94
N MET A 129 14.22 4.05 4.28
CA MET A 129 14.65 5.34 4.85
C MET A 129 13.84 5.69 6.12
N LEU A 130 12.53 5.46 6.12
CA LEU A 130 11.69 5.68 7.29
C LEU A 130 12.09 4.79 8.46
N SER A 131 12.42 3.51 8.22
CA SER A 131 12.88 2.58 9.25
C SER A 131 14.16 3.06 9.92
N VAL A 132 15.11 3.60 9.16
CA VAL A 132 16.35 4.19 9.72
C VAL A 132 16.04 5.43 10.55
N VAL A 133 15.20 6.33 10.04
CA VAL A 133 14.80 7.56 10.76
C VAL A 133 14.12 7.20 12.08
N HIS A 134 13.18 6.23 12.04
CA HIS A 134 12.49 5.77 13.24
C HIS A 134 13.46 5.19 14.27
N ALA A 135 14.40 4.35 13.86
CA ALA A 135 15.39 3.76 14.75
C ALA A 135 16.28 4.83 15.43
N VAL A 136 16.71 5.83 14.67
CA VAL A 136 17.54 6.95 15.21
C VAL A 136 16.75 7.83 16.19
N LEU A 137 15.42 7.96 16.00
CA LEU A 137 14.59 8.78 16.90
C LEU A 137 14.22 8.06 18.20
N VAL A 138 14.10 6.74 18.18
CA VAL A 138 13.64 5.95 19.34
C VAL A 138 14.80 5.45 20.19
N GLU A 139 15.92 5.10 19.59
CA GLU A 139 17.07 4.53 20.29
C GLU A 139 18.24 5.54 20.31
N SER A 140 18.78 5.81 21.49
CA SER A 140 19.87 6.79 21.69
C SER A 140 21.27 6.24 21.34
N ASP A 141 21.46 4.90 21.34
CA ASP A 141 22.77 4.25 21.08
C ASP A 141 22.68 3.24 19.93
N VAL A 142 22.33 3.74 18.74
CA VAL A 142 22.10 2.87 17.58
C VAL A 142 23.36 2.71 16.74
N ASN A 143 23.75 1.47 16.48
CA ASN A 143 24.70 1.16 15.41
C ASN A 143 23.96 1.16 14.07
N ILE A 144 23.94 2.32 13.40
CA ILE A 144 23.24 2.52 12.11
C ILE A 144 23.65 1.49 11.05
N LEU A 145 24.93 1.09 11.05
CA LEU A 145 25.43 0.10 10.09
C LEU A 145 24.79 -1.27 10.29
N LEU A 146 24.58 -1.67 11.54
CA LEU A 146 23.98 -2.95 11.89
C LEU A 146 22.49 -2.98 11.52
N ILE A 147 21.75 -1.91 11.81
CA ILE A 147 20.35 -1.78 11.38
C ILE A 147 20.23 -1.85 9.87
N PHE A 148 21.11 -1.15 9.17
CA PHE A 148 21.09 -1.11 7.72
C PHE A 148 21.30 -2.50 7.11
N THR A 149 22.28 -3.27 7.63
CA THR A 149 22.61 -4.59 7.09
C THR A 149 21.65 -5.69 7.50
N GLU A 150 21.13 -5.66 8.73
CA GLU A 150 20.33 -6.76 9.27
C GLU A 150 18.81 -6.56 9.16
N ILE A 151 18.36 -5.31 9.07
CA ILE A 151 16.93 -5.01 9.00
C ILE A 151 16.56 -4.43 7.63
N VAL A 152 17.19 -3.30 7.25
CA VAL A 152 16.78 -2.50 6.09
C VAL A 152 17.00 -3.25 4.78
N ILE A 153 18.17 -3.82 4.57
CA ILE A 153 18.50 -4.54 3.34
C ILE A 153 17.62 -5.78 3.14
N PRO A 154 17.45 -6.68 4.11
CA PRO A 154 16.56 -7.83 3.95
C PRO A 154 15.10 -7.44 3.75
N GLU A 155 14.57 -6.46 4.50
CA GLU A 155 13.19 -5.93 4.34
C GLU A 155 12.97 -5.45 2.91
N TYR A 156 13.89 -4.65 2.38
CA TYR A 156 13.84 -4.14 1.02
C TYR A 156 13.81 -5.27 -0.02
N PHE A 157 14.74 -6.21 0.06
CA PHE A 157 14.83 -7.30 -0.90
C PHE A 157 13.60 -8.21 -0.88
N ILE A 158 13.11 -8.58 0.30
CA ILE A 158 11.94 -9.45 0.44
C ILE A 158 10.68 -8.71 -0.06
N THR A 159 10.52 -7.43 0.25
CA THR A 159 9.41 -6.62 -0.23
C THR A 159 9.39 -6.52 -1.76
N VAL A 160 10.54 -6.24 -2.38
CA VAL A 160 10.66 -6.17 -3.83
C VAL A 160 10.44 -7.55 -4.48
N LEU A 161 10.92 -8.63 -3.87
CA LEU A 161 10.72 -9.99 -4.37
C LEU A 161 9.24 -10.40 -4.35
N LEU A 162 8.46 -9.93 -3.36
CA LEU A 162 7.02 -10.20 -3.26
C LEU A 162 6.17 -9.29 -4.17
N SER A 163 6.75 -8.23 -4.73
CA SER A 163 5.99 -7.28 -5.56
C SER A 163 5.32 -7.91 -6.79
N PRO A 164 5.87 -8.90 -7.53
CA PRO A 164 5.17 -9.55 -8.64
C PRO A 164 3.92 -10.31 -8.18
N LEU A 165 3.97 -10.95 -7.02
CA LEU A 165 2.84 -11.66 -6.45
C LEU A 165 1.71 -10.68 -6.09
N MET A 166 2.07 -9.57 -5.43
CA MET A 166 1.12 -8.51 -5.10
C MET A 166 0.53 -7.82 -6.32
N TYR A 167 1.30 -7.69 -7.41
CA TYR A 167 0.78 -7.21 -8.69
C TYR A 167 -0.39 -8.05 -9.20
N LEU A 168 -0.26 -9.38 -9.15
CA LEU A 168 -1.32 -10.30 -9.59
C LEU A 168 -2.56 -10.19 -8.68
N LEU A 169 -2.36 -10.10 -7.37
CA LEU A 169 -3.45 -9.95 -6.40
C LEU A 169 -4.20 -8.63 -6.58
N VAL A 170 -3.49 -7.50 -6.62
CA VAL A 170 -4.10 -6.18 -6.82
C VAL A 170 -4.81 -6.12 -8.17
N ARG A 171 -4.21 -6.64 -9.22
CA ARG A 171 -4.83 -6.70 -10.54
C ARG A 171 -6.11 -7.53 -10.54
N ALA A 172 -6.15 -8.64 -9.80
CA ALA A 172 -7.35 -9.45 -9.65
C ALA A 172 -8.47 -8.72 -8.91
N VAL A 173 -8.11 -7.93 -7.89
CA VAL A 173 -9.05 -7.13 -7.08
C VAL A 173 -9.61 -5.94 -7.84
N VAL A 174 -8.77 -5.23 -8.62
CA VAL A 174 -9.14 -3.98 -9.29
C VAL A 174 -9.80 -4.21 -10.67
N ARG A 175 -9.40 -5.26 -11.37
CA ARG A 175 -9.85 -5.55 -12.76
C ARG A 175 -11.37 -5.63 -12.94
N PRO A 176 -12.17 -6.21 -12.03
CA PRO A 176 -13.63 -6.28 -12.18
C PRO A 176 -14.29 -4.89 -12.27
N PHE A 177 -13.68 -3.88 -11.64
CA PHE A 177 -14.23 -2.53 -11.60
C PHE A 177 -13.87 -1.68 -12.82
N HIS A 178 -12.74 -1.94 -13.49
CA HIS A 178 -12.37 -1.25 -14.73
C HIS A 178 -13.22 -1.67 -15.93
N LYS A 179 -13.57 -2.96 -16.05
CA LYS A 179 -14.37 -3.46 -17.18
C LYS A 179 -15.77 -2.88 -17.27
N LYS A 180 -16.33 -2.40 -16.17
CA LYS A 180 -17.72 -1.89 -16.13
C LYS A 180 -17.83 -0.42 -16.60
N ILE A 181 -16.73 0.32 -16.52
CA ILE A 181 -16.69 1.73 -16.94
C ILE A 181 -16.57 1.86 -18.48
N GLU A 182 -15.98 0.87 -19.16
CA GLU A 182 -15.85 0.87 -20.64
C GLU A 182 -17.12 0.41 -21.37
N MET A 183 -18.13 -0.10 -20.63
CA MET A 183 -19.40 -0.58 -21.20
C MET A 183 -20.60 0.36 -20.96
N GLU A 184 -20.41 1.49 -20.30
CA GLU A 184 -21.41 2.57 -20.12
C GLU A 184 -21.03 3.82 -20.93
#